data_0e6a8a95ee10f5a8397e6683ce1dba67
#
_entry.id   0e6a8a95ee10f5a8397e6683ce1dba67
#
_cell.length_a   1.000
_cell.length_b   1.000
_cell.length_c   1.000
_cell.angle_alpha   90.00
_cell.angle_beta   90.00
_cell.angle_gamma   90.00
#
_symmetry.space_group_name_H-M   'P 1'
#
loop_
_entity.id
_entity.type
_entity.pdbx_description
1 polymer ?
#
loop_
_entity_poly.entity_id
_entity_poly.type
_entity_poly.pdbx_seq_one_letter_code
_entity_poly.pdbx_strand_id
1 'polypeptide(L)'
;MVSVVMPAYNEEEIIENTVKEWYGEVVSRITGAELIVVNDCSKDMTGEVLARLAQEIPALRPLTPERNGGHGRALRYGFDHVTQDWVFQTDSDQQHIPSDFWRIWEQRETSDFVLGVRSTRADGPVRVLITTVMRMANFVVWGLWIRDANCPFKLMRRQAMEKVLVRIPRDSFIPMVILSILCRKMEYRVTEVVVQHLPRRGGEQSLGGLWKWLKVGSRCLRQLLALRVRLLWGRGNANPIGNRR
;
A
#
# COMPACT_ATOMS: atom_id res chain seq x y z
N MET A 1 11.63 0.89 15.05
CA MET A 1 11.15 2.21 14.59
C MET A 1 10.30 2.01 13.32
N VAL A 2 9.49 3.00 12.89
CA VAL A 2 8.56 2.85 11.74
C VAL A 2 8.65 4.04 10.79
N SER A 3 8.65 3.76 9.47
CA SER A 3 8.39 4.74 8.41
C SER A 3 6.91 4.60 8.00
N VAL A 4 6.13 5.63 8.20
CA VAL A 4 4.76 5.73 7.67
C VAL A 4 4.83 6.32 6.27
N VAL A 5 4.30 5.61 5.28
CA VAL A 5 4.34 6.01 3.87
C VAL A 5 2.92 6.26 3.35
N MET A 6 2.72 7.43 2.79
CA MET A 6 1.43 7.93 2.33
C MET A 6 1.57 8.58 0.95
N PRO A 7 0.92 8.10 -0.12
CA PRO A 7 0.86 8.80 -1.40
C PRO A 7 -0.22 9.86 -1.35
N ALA A 8 0.01 11.01 -1.99
CA ALA A 8 -0.94 12.12 -2.11
C ALA A 8 -0.97 12.66 -3.55
N TYR A 9 -2.15 12.99 -4.06
CA TYR A 9 -2.32 13.63 -5.36
C TYR A 9 -3.58 14.48 -5.40
N ASN A 10 -3.43 15.81 -5.52
CA ASN A 10 -4.50 16.80 -5.53
C ASN A 10 -5.41 16.66 -4.29
N GLU A 11 -4.83 16.88 -3.12
CA GLU A 11 -5.50 16.71 -1.82
C GLU A 11 -5.31 17.94 -0.91
N GLU A 12 -5.17 19.14 -1.49
CA GLU A 12 -4.95 20.39 -0.76
C GLU A 12 -5.95 20.62 0.37
N GLU A 13 -7.21 20.21 0.18
CA GLU A 13 -8.28 20.42 1.17
C GLU A 13 -8.12 19.58 2.45
N ILE A 14 -7.46 18.41 2.35
CA ILE A 14 -7.45 17.44 3.44
C ILE A 14 -6.05 17.08 3.93
N ILE A 15 -5.00 17.33 3.13
CA ILE A 15 -3.64 16.82 3.41
C ILE A 15 -3.07 17.38 4.71
N GLU A 16 -3.35 18.64 5.06
CA GLU A 16 -2.87 19.23 6.31
C GLU A 16 -3.43 18.50 7.53
N ASN A 17 -4.75 18.29 7.56
CA ASN A 17 -5.41 17.58 8.66
C ASN A 17 -4.92 16.14 8.73
N THR A 18 -4.78 15.47 7.59
CA THR A 18 -4.30 14.09 7.51
C THR A 18 -2.90 13.96 8.10
N VAL A 19 -1.98 14.82 7.71
CA VAL A 19 -0.59 14.83 8.24
C VAL A 19 -0.59 15.06 9.74
N LYS A 20 -1.34 16.07 10.24
CA LYS A 20 -1.42 16.39 11.66
C LYS A 20 -2.02 15.24 12.49
N GLU A 21 -3.06 14.59 12.00
CA GLU A 21 -3.67 13.43 12.66
C GLU A 21 -2.68 12.26 12.75
N TRP A 22 -2.02 11.88 11.63
CA TRP A 22 -1.04 10.80 11.64
C TRP A 22 0.19 11.12 12.48
N TYR A 23 0.64 12.36 12.46
CA TYR A 23 1.74 12.79 13.32
C TYR A 23 1.35 12.68 14.79
N GLY A 24 0.23 13.26 15.20
CA GLY A 24 -0.20 13.29 16.60
C GLY A 24 -0.54 11.92 17.15
N GLU A 25 -1.24 11.09 16.37
CA GLU A 25 -1.73 9.79 16.84
C GLU A 25 -0.68 8.67 16.76
N VAL A 26 0.29 8.76 15.86
CA VAL A 26 1.22 7.67 15.59
C VAL A 26 2.67 8.12 15.66
N VAL A 27 3.10 9.04 14.80
CA VAL A 27 4.51 9.32 14.55
C VAL A 27 5.18 9.95 15.77
N SER A 28 4.54 10.90 16.43
CA SER A 28 5.05 11.56 17.64
C SER A 28 5.17 10.63 18.84
N ARG A 29 4.46 9.50 18.83
CA ARG A 29 4.44 8.52 19.95
C ARG A 29 5.48 7.41 19.81
N ILE A 30 6.22 7.37 18.68
CA ILE A 30 7.28 6.38 18.43
C ILE A 30 8.60 7.09 18.19
N THR A 31 9.52 6.97 19.11
CA THR A 31 10.86 7.60 18.99
C THR A 31 11.53 7.16 17.67
N GLY A 32 11.97 8.14 16.87
CA GLY A 32 12.62 7.92 15.59
C GLY A 32 11.70 7.49 14.46
N ALA A 33 10.37 7.55 14.62
CA ALA A 33 9.44 7.34 13.51
C ALA A 33 9.51 8.51 12.52
N GLU A 34 9.20 8.22 11.26
CA GLU A 34 9.11 9.21 10.18
C GLU A 34 7.79 9.09 9.42
N LEU A 35 7.32 10.21 8.88
CA LEU A 35 6.15 10.28 8.01
C LEU A 35 6.60 10.73 6.62
N ILE A 36 6.59 9.81 5.67
CA ILE A 36 6.93 10.05 4.27
C ILE A 36 5.63 10.27 3.50
N VAL A 37 5.42 11.50 3.01
CA VAL A 37 4.30 11.82 2.13
C VAL A 37 4.81 12.02 0.72
N VAL A 38 4.36 11.17 -0.20
CA VAL A 38 4.77 11.23 -1.61
C VAL A 38 3.74 12.03 -2.39
N ASN A 39 4.07 13.28 -2.72
CA ASN A 39 3.29 14.13 -3.60
C ASN A 39 3.52 13.68 -5.07
N ASP A 40 2.58 12.97 -5.67
CA ASP A 40 2.70 12.43 -7.04
C ASP A 40 2.50 13.53 -8.11
N CYS A 41 3.24 14.62 -7.99
CA CYS A 41 3.18 15.82 -8.86
C CYS A 41 1.76 16.42 -8.90
N SER A 42 1.21 16.75 -7.74
CA SER A 42 -0.08 17.46 -7.62
C SER A 42 -0.05 18.79 -8.39
N LYS A 43 -1.21 19.20 -8.88
CA LYS A 43 -1.40 20.44 -9.63
C LYS A 43 -2.04 21.56 -8.81
N ASP A 44 -2.46 21.22 -7.59
CA ASP A 44 -3.04 22.09 -6.59
C ASP A 44 -1.99 22.47 -5.54
N MET A 45 -2.41 23.07 -4.44
CA MET A 45 -1.54 23.54 -3.35
C MET A 45 -1.00 22.41 -2.45
N THR A 46 -1.26 21.12 -2.74
CA THR A 46 -0.82 19.99 -1.91
C THR A 46 0.69 20.04 -1.62
N GLY A 47 1.51 20.33 -2.63
CA GLY A 47 2.97 20.41 -2.48
C GLY A 47 3.43 21.52 -1.56
N GLU A 48 2.82 22.70 -1.66
CA GLU A 48 3.15 23.87 -0.84
C GLU A 48 2.72 23.67 0.62
N VAL A 49 1.54 23.07 0.84
CA VAL A 49 1.07 22.70 2.18
C VAL A 49 2.05 21.73 2.85
N LEU A 50 2.50 20.70 2.14
CA LEU A 50 3.48 19.73 2.66
C LEU A 50 4.84 20.39 2.96
N ALA A 51 5.31 21.30 2.11
CA ALA A 51 6.57 21.99 2.33
C ALA A 51 6.52 22.89 3.58
N ARG A 52 5.39 23.56 3.82
CA ARG A 52 5.14 24.37 5.02
C ARG A 52 5.11 23.47 6.27
N LEU A 53 4.35 22.38 6.24
CA LEU A 53 4.25 21.47 7.37
C LEU A 53 5.58 20.80 7.74
N ALA A 54 6.46 20.56 6.77
CA ALA A 54 7.78 20.00 7.03
C ALA A 54 8.70 20.94 7.83
N GLN A 55 8.42 22.24 7.84
CA GLN A 55 9.13 23.22 8.71
C GLN A 55 8.65 23.13 10.16
N GLU A 56 7.40 22.73 10.38
CA GLU A 56 6.78 22.61 11.70
C GLU A 56 6.94 21.21 12.31
N ILE A 57 7.02 20.17 11.46
CA ILE A 57 7.05 18.75 11.86
C ILE A 57 8.36 18.10 11.35
N PRO A 58 9.43 18.03 12.16
CA PRO A 58 10.72 17.48 11.73
C PRO A 58 10.67 16.02 11.27
N ALA A 59 9.68 15.24 11.73
CA ALA A 59 9.49 13.85 11.31
C ALA A 59 8.78 13.72 9.94
N LEU A 60 8.24 14.81 9.39
CA LEU A 60 7.61 14.83 8.08
C LEU A 60 8.66 14.97 6.97
N ARG A 61 8.62 14.05 6.01
CA ARG A 61 9.49 14.03 4.84
C ARG A 61 8.64 14.05 3.56
N PRO A 62 8.32 15.23 3.01
CA PRO A 62 7.67 15.30 1.71
C PRO A 62 8.63 14.85 0.62
N LEU A 63 8.16 14.00 -0.28
CA LEU A 63 8.90 13.56 -1.46
C LEU A 63 8.07 13.84 -2.71
N THR A 64 8.73 14.30 -3.79
CA THR A 64 8.08 14.51 -5.08
C THR A 64 8.91 13.82 -6.16
N PRO A 65 8.38 12.81 -6.88
CA PRO A 65 9.06 12.20 -8.02
C PRO A 65 9.14 13.19 -9.20
N GLU A 66 10.01 12.91 -10.17
CA GLU A 66 10.19 13.77 -11.35
C GLU A 66 8.92 13.92 -12.21
N ARG A 67 8.01 12.95 -12.14
CA ARG A 67 6.76 12.95 -12.92
C ARG A 67 5.67 12.17 -12.19
N ASN A 68 4.43 12.54 -12.46
CA ASN A 68 3.27 11.77 -12.00
C ASN A 68 3.36 10.32 -12.50
N GLY A 69 3.31 9.40 -11.58
CA GLY A 69 3.38 7.96 -11.84
C GLY A 69 2.12 7.19 -11.51
N GLY A 70 1.18 7.84 -10.83
CA GLY A 70 -0.01 7.25 -10.23
C GLY A 70 0.30 6.51 -8.93
N HIS A 71 -0.74 6.19 -8.18
CA HIS A 71 -0.71 5.67 -6.82
C HIS A 71 0.34 4.55 -6.58
N GLY A 72 0.39 3.54 -7.46
CA GLY A 72 1.33 2.42 -7.28
C GLY A 72 2.80 2.80 -7.40
N ARG A 73 3.13 3.75 -8.29
CA ARG A 73 4.50 4.26 -8.45
C ARG A 73 4.87 5.23 -7.33
N ALA A 74 3.93 6.05 -6.89
CA ALA A 74 4.13 6.94 -5.75
C ALA A 74 4.46 6.14 -4.48
N LEU A 75 3.68 5.08 -4.18
CA LEU A 75 4.00 4.15 -3.09
C LEU A 75 5.38 3.53 -3.24
N ARG A 76 5.72 3.04 -4.44
CA ARG A 76 7.04 2.44 -4.67
C ARG A 76 8.16 3.43 -4.45
N TYR A 77 7.98 4.68 -4.91
CA TYR A 77 8.93 5.76 -4.67
C TYR A 77 9.11 6.04 -3.18
N GLY A 78 8.02 6.09 -2.42
CA GLY A 78 8.09 6.21 -0.96
C GLY A 78 8.82 5.05 -0.29
N PHE A 79 8.54 3.82 -0.68
CA PHE A 79 9.22 2.63 -0.14
C PHE A 79 10.73 2.58 -0.46
N ASP A 80 11.16 3.13 -1.58
CA ASP A 80 12.57 3.22 -1.92
C ASP A 80 13.32 4.24 -1.01
N HIS A 81 12.61 5.07 -0.22
CA HIS A 81 13.17 6.12 0.66
C HIS A 81 12.97 5.88 2.16
N VAL A 82 12.39 4.75 2.57
CA VAL A 82 12.20 4.41 3.98
C VAL A 82 13.53 4.13 4.67
N THR A 83 13.64 4.56 5.93
CA THR A 83 14.88 4.35 6.72
C THR A 83 14.69 3.40 7.89
N GLN A 84 13.47 3.21 8.37
CA GLN A 84 13.19 2.44 9.57
C GLN A 84 13.00 0.93 9.31
N ASP A 85 13.06 0.12 10.38
CA ASP A 85 12.94 -1.36 10.28
C ASP A 85 11.54 -1.83 9.91
N TRP A 86 10.54 -1.01 10.24
CA TRP A 86 9.15 -1.26 9.90
C TRP A 86 8.64 -0.19 8.94
N VAL A 87 7.84 -0.61 7.99
CA VAL A 87 7.20 0.26 7.01
C VAL A 87 5.70 0.10 7.13
N PHE A 88 5.02 1.19 7.37
CA PHE A 88 3.57 1.22 7.42
C PHE A 88 3.01 2.01 6.24
N GLN A 89 2.13 1.40 5.46
CA GLN A 89 1.42 2.05 4.36
C GLN A 89 0.04 2.48 4.80
N THR A 90 -0.34 3.71 4.44
CA THR A 90 -1.71 4.21 4.48
C THR A 90 -1.98 5.13 3.29
N ASP A 91 -3.26 5.42 3.01
CA ASP A 91 -3.68 6.44 2.04
C ASP A 91 -3.95 7.77 2.76
N SER A 92 -3.96 8.86 2.00
CA SER A 92 -4.16 10.25 2.47
C SER A 92 -5.62 10.68 2.51
N ASP A 93 -6.56 9.88 2.05
CA ASP A 93 -7.98 10.22 1.82
C ASP A 93 -8.88 10.19 3.08
N GLN A 94 -8.27 10.07 4.27
CA GLN A 94 -8.95 10.01 5.57
C GLN A 94 -9.99 8.88 5.72
N GLN A 95 -9.92 7.85 4.90
CA GLN A 95 -10.81 6.70 5.04
C GLN A 95 -10.37 5.71 6.13
N HIS A 96 -9.14 5.83 6.62
CA HIS A 96 -8.58 5.02 7.70
C HIS A 96 -8.31 5.84 8.95
N ILE A 97 -8.62 5.28 10.11
CA ILE A 97 -8.44 5.92 11.41
C ILE A 97 -7.01 5.65 11.89
N PRO A 98 -6.20 6.68 12.19
CA PRO A 98 -4.83 6.49 12.66
C PRO A 98 -4.71 5.62 13.91
N SER A 99 -5.68 5.66 14.83
CA SER A 99 -5.67 4.83 16.05
C SER A 99 -5.74 3.32 15.81
N ASP A 100 -6.27 2.87 14.66
CA ASP A 100 -6.23 1.45 14.25
C ASP A 100 -4.81 0.95 13.98
N PHE A 101 -3.84 1.87 13.79
CA PHE A 101 -2.43 1.54 13.64
C PHE A 101 -1.92 0.69 14.80
N TRP A 102 -2.32 1.00 16.04
CA TRP A 102 -1.81 0.32 17.22
C TRP A 102 -2.19 -1.15 17.26
N ARG A 103 -3.39 -1.50 16.81
CA ARG A 103 -3.84 -2.91 16.71
C ARG A 103 -2.99 -3.70 15.72
N ILE A 104 -2.50 -3.05 14.65
CA ILE A 104 -1.59 -3.63 13.67
C ILE A 104 -0.16 -3.67 14.24
N TRP A 105 0.26 -2.61 14.92
CA TRP A 105 1.59 -2.48 15.52
C TRP A 105 1.89 -3.54 16.59
N GLU A 106 0.90 -3.91 17.37
CA GLU A 106 1.00 -4.98 18.38
C GLU A 106 1.38 -6.34 17.78
N GLN A 107 1.01 -6.60 16.51
CA GLN A 107 1.27 -7.88 15.86
C GLN A 107 2.70 -7.99 15.27
N ARG A 108 3.52 -6.92 15.33
CA ARG A 108 4.84 -6.86 14.69
C ARG A 108 5.83 -7.91 15.19
N GLU A 109 5.74 -8.34 16.45
CA GLU A 109 6.67 -9.30 17.03
C GLU A 109 6.47 -10.72 16.47
N THR A 110 5.25 -11.04 16.12
CA THR A 110 4.87 -12.39 15.64
C THR A 110 4.74 -12.48 14.13
N SER A 111 4.79 -11.34 13.42
CA SER A 111 4.52 -11.27 11.99
C SER A 111 5.60 -10.52 11.23
N ASP A 112 5.82 -10.87 9.98
CA ASP A 112 6.66 -10.12 9.05
C ASP A 112 5.82 -9.13 8.21
N PHE A 113 4.54 -9.47 8.03
CA PHE A 113 3.52 -8.63 7.39
C PHE A 113 2.23 -8.66 8.21
N VAL A 114 1.68 -7.48 8.50
CA VAL A 114 0.34 -7.34 9.09
C VAL A 114 -0.53 -6.57 8.11
N LEU A 115 -1.59 -7.21 7.62
CA LEU A 115 -2.45 -6.68 6.57
C LEU A 115 -3.81 -6.30 7.13
N GLY A 116 -4.22 -5.05 6.92
CA GLY A 116 -5.54 -4.59 7.27
C GLY A 116 -6.63 -5.29 6.44
N VAL A 117 -7.76 -5.55 7.07
CA VAL A 117 -8.99 -6.02 6.42
C VAL A 117 -10.11 -5.07 6.82
N ARG A 118 -10.70 -4.37 5.85
CA ARG A 118 -11.78 -3.42 6.12
C ARG A 118 -13.00 -4.11 6.71
N SER A 119 -13.49 -3.62 7.86
CA SER A 119 -14.59 -4.22 8.62
C SER A 119 -15.93 -4.12 7.89
N THR A 120 -16.22 -2.93 7.37
CA THR A 120 -17.41 -2.64 6.59
C THR A 120 -16.98 -1.85 5.35
N ARG A 121 -17.55 -2.18 4.20
CA ARG A 121 -17.42 -1.37 3.00
C ARG A 121 -18.72 -0.59 2.85
N ALA A 122 -18.67 0.70 3.00
CA ALA A 122 -19.74 1.61 2.58
C ALA A 122 -19.88 1.63 1.04
N ASP A 123 -19.56 0.50 0.40
CA ASP A 123 -19.47 0.38 -1.05
C ASP A 123 -20.83 -0.07 -1.61
N GLY A 124 -21.25 0.55 -2.68
CA GLY A 124 -22.45 0.12 -3.42
C GLY A 124 -22.32 -1.32 -3.97
N PRO A 125 -23.43 -1.98 -4.31
CA PRO A 125 -23.49 -3.40 -4.67
C PRO A 125 -22.57 -3.78 -5.83
N VAL A 126 -22.37 -2.90 -6.79
CA VAL A 126 -21.46 -3.12 -7.94
C VAL A 126 -20.00 -3.28 -7.47
N ARG A 127 -19.55 -2.47 -6.51
CA ARG A 127 -18.18 -2.53 -5.99
C ARG A 127 -17.96 -3.78 -5.13
N VAL A 128 -18.97 -4.21 -4.39
CA VAL A 128 -18.95 -5.48 -3.66
C VAL A 128 -18.81 -6.65 -4.63
N LEU A 129 -19.59 -6.66 -5.73
CA LEU A 129 -19.51 -7.69 -6.77
C LEU A 129 -18.10 -7.76 -7.38
N ILE A 130 -17.55 -6.62 -7.81
CA ILE A 130 -16.19 -6.55 -8.39
C ILE A 130 -15.15 -7.09 -7.41
N THR A 131 -15.25 -6.71 -6.14
CA THR A 131 -14.31 -7.20 -5.12
C THR A 131 -14.43 -8.70 -4.93
N THR A 132 -15.63 -9.24 -4.94
CA THR A 132 -15.87 -10.68 -4.84
C THR A 132 -15.28 -11.41 -6.03
N VAL A 133 -15.52 -10.93 -7.25
CA VAL A 133 -14.92 -11.47 -8.48
C VAL A 133 -13.38 -11.45 -8.39
N MET A 134 -12.79 -10.36 -7.91
CA MET A 134 -11.33 -10.26 -7.74
C MET A 134 -10.78 -11.22 -6.67
N ARG A 135 -11.53 -11.45 -5.58
CA ARG A 135 -11.17 -12.47 -4.57
C ARG A 135 -11.21 -13.88 -5.18
N MET A 136 -12.26 -14.20 -5.95
CA MET A 136 -12.37 -15.48 -6.64
C MET A 136 -11.25 -15.65 -7.68
N ALA A 137 -10.95 -14.61 -8.46
CA ALA A 137 -9.83 -14.64 -9.40
C ALA A 137 -8.50 -14.90 -8.70
N ASN A 138 -8.23 -14.25 -7.56
CA ASN A 138 -7.05 -14.51 -6.75
C ASN A 138 -7.00 -15.96 -6.24
N PHE A 139 -8.12 -16.49 -5.78
CA PHE A 139 -8.19 -17.87 -5.35
C PHE A 139 -7.92 -18.86 -6.49
N VAL A 140 -8.56 -18.68 -7.63
CA VAL A 140 -8.37 -19.54 -8.82
C VAL A 140 -6.93 -19.45 -9.36
N VAL A 141 -6.41 -18.20 -9.46
CA VAL A 141 -5.07 -17.97 -10.03
C VAL A 141 -3.96 -18.41 -9.07
N TRP A 142 -4.10 -18.19 -7.76
CA TRP A 142 -3.01 -18.32 -6.79
C TRP A 142 -3.23 -19.42 -5.73
N GLY A 143 -4.44 -19.96 -5.62
CA GLY A 143 -4.82 -20.88 -4.54
C GLY A 143 -4.83 -20.20 -3.17
N LEU A 144 -5.01 -18.88 -3.12
CA LEU A 144 -4.95 -18.09 -1.89
C LEU A 144 -6.27 -17.34 -1.68
N TRP A 145 -6.90 -17.58 -0.54
CA TRP A 145 -8.03 -16.78 -0.10
C TRP A 145 -7.52 -15.56 0.69
N ILE A 146 -7.57 -14.38 0.07
CA ILE A 146 -7.14 -13.12 0.67
C ILE A 146 -8.37 -12.25 0.90
N ARG A 147 -8.66 -11.93 2.16
CA ARG A 147 -9.89 -11.21 2.55
C ARG A 147 -9.93 -9.80 1.96
N ASP A 148 -8.82 -9.05 2.00
CA ASP A 148 -8.70 -7.72 1.43
C ASP A 148 -7.28 -7.41 0.95
N ALA A 149 -6.94 -7.90 -0.24
CA ALA A 149 -5.61 -7.70 -0.83
C ALA A 149 -5.27 -6.22 -1.11
N ASN A 150 -6.29 -5.39 -1.34
CA ASN A 150 -6.12 -3.99 -1.71
C ASN A 150 -6.31 -3.00 -0.55
N CYS A 151 -6.46 -3.47 0.70
CA CYS A 151 -6.48 -2.56 1.85
C CYS A 151 -5.14 -1.82 1.93
N PRO A 152 -5.10 -0.48 1.98
CA PRO A 152 -3.84 0.27 2.06
C PRO A 152 -3.20 0.25 3.46
N PHE A 153 -3.86 -0.31 4.43
CA PHE A 153 -3.43 -0.34 5.83
C PHE A 153 -2.54 -1.57 6.08
N LYS A 154 -1.22 -1.44 5.86
CA LYS A 154 -0.26 -2.55 5.89
C LYS A 154 0.99 -2.20 6.67
N LEU A 155 1.36 -3.05 7.64
CA LEU A 155 2.65 -2.99 8.33
C LEU A 155 3.54 -4.11 7.80
N MET A 156 4.77 -3.78 7.47
CA MET A 156 5.71 -4.66 6.80
C MET A 156 7.09 -4.53 7.43
N ARG A 157 7.74 -5.62 7.74
CA ARG A 157 9.17 -5.61 8.08
C ARG A 157 9.96 -5.19 6.84
N ARG A 158 10.77 -4.12 6.92
CA ARG A 158 11.48 -3.53 5.76
C ARG A 158 12.23 -4.57 4.94
N GLN A 159 13.06 -5.39 5.57
CA GLN A 159 13.84 -6.41 4.86
C GLN A 159 12.96 -7.44 4.11
N ALA A 160 11.82 -7.82 4.69
CA ALA A 160 10.87 -8.72 4.04
C ALA A 160 10.16 -8.02 2.87
N MET A 161 9.73 -6.78 3.07
CA MET A 161 9.11 -5.94 2.04
C MET A 161 10.04 -5.76 0.83
N GLU A 162 11.29 -5.40 1.03
CA GLU A 162 12.29 -5.21 -0.03
C GLU A 162 12.46 -6.48 -0.87
N LYS A 163 12.57 -7.66 -0.23
CA LYS A 163 12.68 -8.96 -0.91
C LYS A 163 11.43 -9.30 -1.74
N VAL A 164 10.25 -8.90 -1.28
CA VAL A 164 9.00 -9.06 -2.04
C VAL A 164 8.93 -8.06 -3.18
N LEU A 165 9.25 -6.80 -2.94
CA LEU A 165 9.16 -5.71 -3.90
C LEU A 165 10.08 -5.91 -5.13
N VAL A 166 11.24 -6.54 -4.99
CA VAL A 166 12.13 -6.88 -6.12
C VAL A 166 11.42 -7.76 -7.15
N ARG A 167 10.44 -8.58 -6.73
CA ARG A 167 9.68 -9.47 -7.62
C ARG A 167 8.47 -8.80 -8.26
N ILE A 168 8.14 -7.57 -7.85
CA ILE A 168 7.04 -6.78 -8.39
C ILE A 168 7.58 -5.82 -9.45
N PRO A 169 7.05 -5.83 -10.68
CA PRO A 169 7.44 -4.85 -11.69
C PRO A 169 7.27 -3.41 -11.19
N ARG A 170 8.25 -2.55 -11.47
CA ARG A 170 8.22 -1.15 -11.01
C ARG A 170 7.05 -0.34 -11.58
N ASP A 171 6.54 -0.73 -12.74
CA ASP A 171 5.39 -0.16 -13.43
C ASP A 171 4.07 -0.86 -13.11
N SER A 172 4.06 -1.72 -12.09
CA SER A 172 2.85 -2.44 -11.70
C SER A 172 1.72 -1.48 -11.34
N PHE A 173 0.54 -1.75 -11.88
CA PHE A 173 -0.67 -1.00 -11.56
C PHE A 173 -1.25 -1.36 -10.18
N ILE A 174 -1.01 -2.58 -9.69
CA ILE A 174 -1.55 -3.13 -8.44
C ILE A 174 -0.44 -3.69 -7.53
N PRO A 175 0.62 -2.92 -7.23
CA PRO A 175 1.78 -3.47 -6.52
C PRO A 175 1.41 -4.04 -5.15
N MET A 176 0.46 -3.42 -4.44
CA MET A 176 0.08 -3.83 -3.09
C MET A 176 -0.82 -5.07 -3.06
N VAL A 177 -1.60 -5.31 -4.09
CA VAL A 177 -2.31 -6.59 -4.28
C VAL A 177 -1.31 -7.71 -4.51
N ILE A 178 -0.34 -7.48 -5.39
CA ILE A 178 0.74 -8.44 -5.69
C ILE A 178 1.58 -8.71 -4.44
N LEU A 179 1.94 -7.68 -3.67
CA LEU A 179 2.65 -7.82 -2.40
C LEU A 179 1.87 -8.73 -1.43
N SER A 180 0.56 -8.51 -1.29
CA SER A 180 -0.31 -9.33 -0.42
C SER A 180 -0.39 -10.81 -0.84
N ILE A 181 -0.17 -11.10 -2.11
CA ILE A 181 -0.07 -12.47 -2.64
C ILE A 181 1.33 -13.03 -2.38
N LEU A 182 2.37 -12.27 -2.75
CA LEU A 182 3.75 -12.75 -2.72
C LEU A 182 4.25 -12.99 -1.29
N CYS A 183 3.89 -12.15 -0.32
CA CYS A 183 4.28 -12.37 1.07
C CYS A 183 3.81 -13.73 1.59
N ARG A 184 2.60 -14.18 1.18
CA ARG A 184 2.10 -15.53 1.52
C ARG A 184 2.77 -16.63 0.71
N LYS A 185 3.03 -16.41 -0.58
CA LYS A 185 3.71 -17.40 -1.45
C LYS A 185 5.18 -17.57 -1.11
N MET A 186 5.79 -16.61 -0.47
CA MET A 186 7.17 -16.66 0.04
C MET A 186 7.22 -17.12 1.50
N GLU A 187 6.08 -17.59 2.04
CA GLU A 187 5.96 -18.22 3.37
C GLU A 187 6.37 -17.29 4.53
N TYR A 188 6.22 -15.96 4.35
CA TYR A 188 6.36 -15.03 5.46
C TYR A 188 5.21 -15.19 6.47
N ARG A 189 5.47 -14.86 7.72
CA ARG A 189 4.43 -14.81 8.76
C ARG A 189 3.50 -13.62 8.49
N VAL A 190 2.27 -13.92 8.09
CA VAL A 190 1.27 -12.92 7.70
C VAL A 190 0.08 -12.97 8.64
N THR A 191 -0.23 -11.87 9.30
CA THR A 191 -1.43 -11.70 10.14
C THR A 191 -2.40 -10.73 9.46
N GLU A 192 -3.70 -10.99 9.57
CA GLU A 192 -4.77 -10.10 9.13
C GLU A 192 -5.46 -9.47 10.34
N VAL A 193 -5.59 -8.14 10.33
CA VAL A 193 -6.26 -7.37 11.40
C VAL A 193 -7.41 -6.59 10.80
N VAL A 194 -8.59 -6.71 11.41
CA VAL A 194 -9.76 -5.95 10.97
C VAL A 194 -9.59 -4.48 11.36
N VAL A 195 -9.72 -3.57 10.40
CA VAL A 195 -9.59 -2.12 10.58
C VAL A 195 -10.85 -1.40 10.12
N GLN A 196 -11.11 -0.25 10.70
CA GLN A 196 -12.25 0.58 10.33
C GLN A 196 -12.03 1.22 8.96
N HIS A 197 -13.10 1.43 8.23
CA HIS A 197 -13.09 2.11 6.94
C HIS A 197 -14.23 3.10 6.87
N LEU A 198 -13.91 4.38 6.88
CA LEU A 198 -14.85 5.49 6.88
C LEU A 198 -15.26 5.87 5.45
N PRO A 199 -16.43 6.50 5.28
CA PRO A 199 -16.75 7.18 4.03
C PRO A 199 -15.71 8.26 3.72
N ARG A 200 -15.39 8.44 2.44
CA ARG A 200 -14.43 9.47 1.99
C ARG A 200 -14.97 10.87 2.32
N ARG A 201 -14.12 11.71 2.89
CA ARG A 201 -14.49 13.08 3.32
C ARG A 201 -14.23 14.16 2.27
N GLY A 202 -13.47 13.84 1.19
CA GLY A 202 -13.15 14.80 0.12
C GLY A 202 -12.48 14.13 -1.09
N GLY A 203 -12.21 14.92 -2.13
CA GLY A 203 -11.54 14.49 -3.36
C GLY A 203 -12.45 13.79 -4.38
N GLU A 204 -12.04 13.78 -5.65
CA GLU A 204 -12.78 13.14 -6.73
C GLU A 204 -12.62 11.61 -6.73
N GLN A 205 -13.70 10.89 -7.06
CA GLN A 205 -13.61 9.45 -7.29
C GLN A 205 -12.87 9.18 -8.61
N SER A 206 -11.74 8.54 -8.53
CA SER A 206 -10.89 8.22 -9.71
C SER A 206 -11.55 7.30 -10.74
N LEU A 207 -12.63 6.62 -10.39
CA LEU A 207 -13.30 5.62 -11.23
C LEU A 207 -14.82 5.90 -11.32
N GLY A 208 -15.23 6.53 -12.41
CA GLY A 208 -16.65 6.68 -12.79
C GLY A 208 -17.00 5.76 -13.96
N GLY A 209 -18.15 5.07 -13.87
CA GLY A 209 -18.75 4.28 -14.96
C GLY A 209 -18.26 2.83 -15.08
N LEU A 210 -19.19 1.94 -15.46
CA LEU A 210 -18.98 0.48 -15.55
C LEU A 210 -17.82 0.11 -16.51
N TRP A 211 -17.67 0.80 -17.63
CA TRP A 211 -16.61 0.55 -18.61
C TRP A 211 -15.21 0.80 -18.07
N LYS A 212 -15.01 1.82 -17.22
CA LYS A 212 -13.72 2.05 -16.55
C LYS A 212 -13.40 0.91 -15.59
N TRP A 213 -14.38 0.43 -14.83
CA TRP A 213 -14.21 -0.71 -13.94
C TRP A 213 -13.83 -2.00 -14.66
N LEU A 214 -14.50 -2.31 -15.80
CA LEU A 214 -14.17 -3.48 -16.62
C LEU A 214 -12.73 -3.38 -17.18
N LYS A 215 -12.34 -2.20 -17.65
CA LYS A 215 -10.97 -1.96 -18.16
C LYS A 215 -9.92 -2.11 -17.06
N VAL A 216 -10.18 -1.59 -15.87
CA VAL A 216 -9.29 -1.75 -14.70
C VAL A 216 -9.23 -3.22 -14.28
N GLY A 217 -10.37 -3.90 -14.15
CA GLY A 217 -10.43 -5.31 -13.77
C GLY A 217 -9.67 -6.23 -14.74
N SER A 218 -9.84 -6.02 -16.06
CA SER A 218 -9.11 -6.79 -17.08
C SER A 218 -7.60 -6.53 -17.04
N ARG A 219 -7.17 -5.30 -16.75
CA ARG A 219 -5.75 -4.96 -16.57
C ARG A 219 -5.17 -5.63 -15.33
N CYS A 220 -5.91 -5.61 -14.21
CA CYS A 220 -5.51 -6.31 -12.98
C CYS A 220 -5.34 -7.81 -13.22
N LEU A 221 -6.33 -8.46 -13.84
CA LEU A 221 -6.30 -9.88 -14.12
C LEU A 221 -5.11 -10.26 -15.02
N ARG A 222 -4.88 -9.49 -16.08
CA ARG A 222 -3.70 -9.70 -16.96
C ARG A 222 -2.38 -9.60 -16.20
N GLN A 223 -2.23 -8.63 -15.30
CA GLN A 223 -1.02 -8.51 -14.48
C GLN A 223 -0.84 -9.71 -13.54
N LEU A 224 -1.91 -10.18 -12.91
CA LEU A 224 -1.87 -11.34 -12.01
C LEU A 224 -1.49 -12.63 -12.76
N LEU A 225 -2.05 -12.85 -13.95
CA LEU A 225 -1.72 -13.99 -14.81
C LEU A 225 -0.27 -13.92 -15.32
N ALA A 226 0.16 -12.77 -15.81
CA ALA A 226 1.53 -12.55 -16.28
C ALA A 226 2.56 -12.80 -15.17
N LEU A 227 2.25 -12.35 -13.95
CA LEU A 227 3.11 -12.60 -12.78
C LEU A 227 3.17 -14.10 -12.47
N ARG A 228 2.04 -14.82 -12.50
CA ARG A 228 2.02 -16.26 -12.26
C ARG A 228 2.89 -17.01 -13.27
N VAL A 229 2.74 -16.71 -14.54
CA VAL A 229 3.56 -17.29 -15.61
C VAL A 229 5.04 -17.03 -15.35
N ARG A 230 5.42 -15.80 -15.04
CA ARG A 230 6.81 -15.42 -14.71
C ARG A 230 7.39 -16.22 -13.55
N LEU A 231 6.61 -16.42 -12.50
CA LEU A 231 7.06 -17.15 -11.31
C LEU A 231 7.15 -18.68 -11.57
N LEU A 232 6.31 -19.21 -12.44
CA LEU A 232 6.40 -20.62 -12.87
C LEU A 232 7.63 -20.85 -13.77
N TRP A 233 7.89 -19.96 -14.73
CA TRP A 233 9.06 -20.05 -15.63
C TRP A 233 10.38 -19.79 -14.90
N GLY A 234 10.42 -18.85 -13.93
CA GLY A 234 11.60 -18.57 -13.12
C GLY A 234 12.00 -19.73 -12.20
N ARG A 235 11.05 -20.58 -11.79
CA ARG A 235 11.36 -21.81 -11.05
C ARG A 235 11.99 -22.91 -11.92
N GLY A 236 11.72 -22.92 -13.22
CA GLY A 236 12.33 -23.87 -14.17
C GLY A 236 13.77 -23.55 -14.56
N ASN A 237 14.20 -22.28 -14.38
CA ASN A 237 15.55 -21.82 -14.77
C ASN A 237 16.48 -21.51 -13.58
N ALA A 238 16.08 -21.80 -12.36
CA ALA A 238 16.97 -21.75 -11.22
C ALA A 238 17.83 -23.02 -11.21
N ASN A 239 18.88 -23.03 -12.02
CA ASN A 239 19.99 -23.98 -11.87
C ASN A 239 20.56 -23.79 -10.45
N PRO A 240 20.76 -24.88 -9.68
CA PRO A 240 21.46 -24.78 -8.41
C PRO A 240 22.90 -24.35 -8.72
N ILE A 241 23.22 -23.09 -8.41
CA ILE A 241 24.59 -22.59 -8.47
C ILE A 241 25.40 -23.45 -7.51
N GLY A 242 26.26 -24.26 -8.14
CA GLY A 242 27.12 -25.21 -7.50
C GLY A 242 27.95 -24.61 -6.38
N ASN A 243 28.03 -25.38 -5.31
CA ASN A 243 29.13 -25.40 -4.36
C ASN A 243 30.46 -25.26 -5.14
N ARG A 244 31.13 -24.14 -5.02
CA ARG A 244 32.57 -24.06 -5.27
C ARG A 244 33.26 -23.68 -3.95
N ARG A 245 34.06 -24.60 -3.58
CA ARG A 245 35.03 -24.67 -2.48
C ARG A 245 35.80 -23.36 -2.27
#